data_1e71f7cd034aa5cf70289724aae437c1
#
_entry.id   1e71f7cd034aa5cf70289724aae437c1
#
_cell.length_a   1.000
_cell.length_b   1.000
_cell.length_c   1.000
_cell.angle_alpha   90.00
_cell.angle_beta   90.00
_cell.angle_gamma   90.00
#
_symmetry.space_group_name_H-M   'P 1'
#
loop_
_entity.id
_entity.type
_entity.pdbx_description
1 polymer ?
#
loop_
_entity_poly.entity_id
_entity_poly.type
_entity_poly.pdbx_seq_one_letter_code
_entity_poly.pdbx_strand_id
1 'polypeptide(L)'
;MIRILRPALIATAGLGLIAPPLAAADEPQQEQTEGEQELAKLLEGRVAGEPVRCINTFGNQNLRIIDETALVYGRGDTIYVNRTKHPEDIDDDEILVIKRFGGSQLCRLDNVTTVDRFSHMFSGVIFLDDFVPYTKVKEPKDGDG
;
A
#
# COMPACT_ATOMS: atom_id res chain seq x y z
N MET A 1 84.25 22.63 -21.24
CA MET A 1 83.47 23.61 -22.03
C MET A 1 82.02 23.03 -22.09
N ILE A 2 81.20 23.62 -21.30
CA ILE A 2 79.78 23.07 -21.04
C ILE A 2 78.83 24.07 -21.68
N ARG A 3 78.06 23.63 -22.64
CA ARG A 3 76.96 24.43 -23.21
C ARG A 3 75.63 23.91 -22.59
N ILE A 4 75.00 24.82 -21.87
CA ILE A 4 73.72 24.66 -21.26
C ILE A 4 72.67 24.98 -22.32
N LEU A 5 71.82 23.98 -22.65
CA LEU A 5 70.57 24.20 -23.42
C LEU A 5 69.39 24.10 -22.46
N ARG A 6 68.63 25.16 -22.37
CA ARG A 6 67.32 25.22 -21.71
C ARG A 6 66.27 24.76 -22.72
N PRO A 7 65.34 23.88 -22.39
CA PRO A 7 64.11 23.76 -23.11
C PRO A 7 62.92 24.47 -22.40
N ALA A 8 62.05 25.01 -23.23
CA ALA A 8 60.92 25.84 -22.91
C ALA A 8 59.79 25.06 -22.18
N LEU A 9 59.17 25.78 -21.24
CA LEU A 9 57.91 25.37 -20.63
C LEU A 9 56.75 25.50 -21.65
N ILE A 10 56.07 24.40 -21.93
CA ILE A 10 54.76 24.42 -22.61
C ILE A 10 53.72 24.24 -21.52
N ALA A 11 52.97 25.30 -21.24
CA ALA A 11 51.80 25.28 -20.37
C ALA A 11 50.61 24.80 -21.19
N THR A 12 50.16 23.56 -20.96
CA THR A 12 48.88 23.08 -21.45
C THR A 12 47.77 23.43 -20.45
N ALA A 13 46.95 24.41 -20.84
CA ALA A 13 45.71 24.72 -20.11
C ALA A 13 44.69 23.59 -20.34
N GLY A 14 44.51 22.75 -19.31
CA GLY A 14 43.45 21.76 -19.28
C GLY A 14 42.09 22.44 -18.97
N LEU A 15 41.20 22.49 -19.97
CA LEU A 15 39.80 22.88 -19.77
C LEU A 15 39.11 21.75 -19.02
N GLY A 16 38.96 21.86 -17.70
CA GLY A 16 38.17 20.95 -16.89
C GLY A 16 36.70 21.17 -17.18
N LEU A 17 36.05 20.22 -17.87
CA LEU A 17 34.59 20.12 -17.96
C LEU A 17 34.07 19.76 -16.57
N ILE A 18 33.56 20.74 -15.84
CA ILE A 18 32.78 20.55 -14.62
C ILE A 18 31.38 20.09 -15.08
N ALA A 19 31.12 18.80 -15.05
CA ALA A 19 29.77 18.27 -15.21
C ALA A 19 28.95 18.71 -13.99
N PRO A 20 27.76 19.32 -14.18
CA PRO A 20 26.89 19.63 -13.06
C PRO A 20 26.43 18.30 -12.41
N PRO A 21 26.30 18.23 -11.06
CA PRO A 21 25.72 17.06 -10.42
C PRO A 21 24.30 16.91 -10.95
N LEU A 22 23.94 15.69 -11.39
CA LEU A 22 22.54 15.34 -11.61
C LEU A 22 21.82 15.62 -10.30
N ALA A 23 20.96 16.64 -10.31
CA ALA A 23 19.97 16.80 -9.27
C ALA A 23 19.14 15.52 -9.24
N ALA A 24 19.26 14.77 -8.16
CA ALA A 24 18.30 13.73 -7.85
C ALA A 24 16.92 14.40 -7.87
N ALA A 25 16.05 13.96 -8.77
CA ALA A 25 14.66 14.38 -8.74
C ALA A 25 14.12 13.98 -7.37
N ASP A 26 13.76 14.94 -6.54
CA ASP A 26 12.95 14.72 -5.36
C ASP A 26 11.65 14.08 -5.87
N GLU A 27 11.53 12.77 -5.70
CA GLU A 27 10.24 12.12 -5.80
C GLU A 27 9.34 12.79 -4.75
N PRO A 28 8.17 13.30 -5.14
CA PRO A 28 7.27 13.92 -4.19
C PRO A 28 6.97 12.86 -3.11
N GLN A 29 7.42 13.09 -1.89
CA GLN A 29 6.99 12.34 -0.72
C GLN A 29 5.48 12.59 -0.63
N GLN A 30 4.69 11.63 -1.12
CA GLN A 30 3.26 11.63 -0.87
C GLN A 30 3.10 11.55 0.65
N GLU A 31 2.65 12.65 1.24
CA GLU A 31 2.24 12.66 2.64
C GLU A 31 1.23 11.52 2.80
N GLN A 32 1.63 10.51 3.56
CA GLN A 32 0.75 9.37 3.83
C GLN A 32 -0.47 9.90 4.58
N THR A 33 -1.66 9.64 4.03
CA THR A 33 -2.91 9.98 4.70
C THR A 33 -3.02 9.24 6.04
N GLU A 34 -3.89 9.69 6.93
CA GLU A 34 -4.12 9.02 8.21
C GLU A 34 -4.53 7.56 8.00
N GLY A 35 -5.38 7.27 7.00
CA GLY A 35 -5.77 5.92 6.64
C GLY A 35 -4.61 5.06 6.15
N GLU A 36 -3.69 5.59 5.33
CA GLU A 36 -2.49 4.86 4.93
C GLU A 36 -1.57 4.55 6.11
N GLN A 37 -1.46 5.45 7.08
CA GLN A 37 -0.69 5.21 8.30
C GLN A 37 -1.35 4.14 9.19
N GLU A 38 -2.69 4.16 9.30
CA GLU A 38 -3.43 3.12 10.02
C GLU A 38 -3.26 1.76 9.36
N LEU A 39 -3.41 1.70 8.03
CA LEU A 39 -3.20 0.48 7.27
C LEU A 39 -1.78 -0.05 7.43
N ALA A 40 -0.76 0.82 7.34
CA ALA A 40 0.64 0.44 7.52
C ALA A 40 0.89 -0.21 8.90
N LYS A 41 0.37 0.38 9.98
CA LYS A 41 0.46 -0.20 11.33
C LYS A 41 -0.21 -1.56 11.42
N LEU A 42 -1.36 -1.75 10.75
CA LEU A 42 -2.08 -3.01 10.74
C LEU A 42 -1.32 -4.11 9.98
N LEU A 43 -0.52 -3.72 9.01
CA LEU A 43 0.29 -4.62 8.17
C LEU A 43 1.68 -4.91 8.74
N GLU A 44 2.08 -4.28 9.84
CA GLU A 44 3.37 -4.55 10.48
C GLU A 44 3.54 -6.03 10.82
N GLY A 45 4.71 -6.59 10.46
CA GLY A 45 5.04 -8.00 10.67
C GLY A 45 4.23 -8.98 9.81
N ARG A 46 3.61 -8.51 8.73
CA ARG A 46 2.87 -9.33 7.77
C ARG A 46 3.50 -9.29 6.39
N VAL A 47 3.33 -10.35 5.64
CA VAL A 47 3.77 -10.46 4.24
C VAL A 47 2.55 -10.60 3.35
N ALA A 48 2.55 -9.85 2.25
CA ALA A 48 1.52 -9.94 1.23
C ALA A 48 1.63 -11.26 0.47
N GLY A 49 0.49 -11.90 0.24
CA GLY A 49 0.37 -13.06 -0.64
C GLY A 49 -0.25 -12.68 -1.98
N GLU A 50 -0.52 -13.70 -2.81
CA GLU A 50 -1.17 -13.53 -4.10
C GLU A 50 -2.61 -13.00 -3.95
N PRO A 51 -3.01 -12.00 -4.74
CA PRO A 51 -4.37 -11.48 -4.74
C PRO A 51 -5.40 -12.56 -5.10
N VAL A 52 -6.53 -12.57 -4.40
CA VAL A 52 -7.63 -13.50 -4.63
C VAL A 52 -8.94 -12.76 -4.93
N ARG A 53 -9.77 -13.33 -5.78
CA ARG A 53 -11.04 -12.72 -6.20
C ARG A 53 -12.14 -12.83 -5.16
N CYS A 54 -12.08 -13.87 -4.34
CA CYS A 54 -13.08 -14.17 -3.31
C CYS A 54 -12.37 -14.59 -2.02
N ILE A 55 -12.96 -14.20 -0.89
CA ILE A 55 -12.53 -14.62 0.45
C ILE A 55 -13.67 -15.36 1.16
N ASN A 56 -13.31 -16.30 2.02
CA ASN A 56 -14.30 -16.98 2.86
C ASN A 56 -14.59 -16.11 4.08
N THR A 57 -15.86 -15.80 4.28
CA THR A 57 -16.34 -14.97 5.38
C THR A 57 -17.09 -15.76 6.47
N PHE A 58 -17.17 -17.07 6.31
CA PHE A 58 -17.81 -17.93 7.31
C PHE A 58 -17.01 -17.94 8.61
N GLY A 59 -17.65 -17.58 9.70
CA GLY A 59 -17.02 -17.50 11.02
C GLY A 59 -16.02 -16.34 11.21
N ASN A 60 -15.75 -15.57 10.17
CA ASN A 60 -14.85 -14.41 10.22
C ASN A 60 -15.58 -13.17 9.69
N GLN A 61 -16.25 -12.45 10.58
CA GLN A 61 -17.09 -11.30 10.22
C GLN A 61 -16.48 -9.96 10.63
N ASN A 62 -15.20 -9.94 10.99
CA ASN A 62 -14.54 -8.68 11.32
C ASN A 62 -14.17 -7.94 10.03
N LEU A 63 -14.99 -6.98 9.71
CA LEU A 63 -14.69 -5.97 8.70
C LEU A 63 -14.27 -4.70 9.43
N ARG A 64 -13.13 -4.17 9.05
CA ARG A 64 -12.66 -2.84 9.45
C ARG A 64 -12.68 -1.96 8.21
N ILE A 65 -13.24 -0.79 8.34
CA ILE A 65 -13.19 0.27 7.36
C ILE A 65 -12.02 1.17 7.74
N ILE A 66 -11.15 1.45 6.79
CA ILE A 66 -10.09 2.45 6.93
C ILE A 66 -10.41 3.55 5.95
N ASP A 67 -10.72 4.72 6.49
CA ASP A 67 -11.23 5.87 5.78
C ASP A 67 -10.39 6.22 4.56
N GLU A 68 -11.04 6.53 3.43
CA GLU A 68 -10.43 6.85 2.13
C GLU A 68 -9.27 5.92 1.69
N THR A 69 -9.20 4.69 2.25
CA THR A 69 -8.01 3.85 2.05
C THR A 69 -8.33 2.41 1.69
N ALA A 70 -9.02 1.66 2.56
CA ALA A 70 -9.23 0.24 2.34
C ALA A 70 -10.32 -0.38 3.23
N LEU A 71 -10.85 -1.51 2.76
CA LEU A 71 -11.63 -2.44 3.56
C LEU A 71 -10.72 -3.59 4.00
N VAL A 72 -10.62 -3.85 5.30
CA VAL A 72 -9.80 -4.94 5.85
C VAL A 72 -10.69 -6.00 6.46
N TYR A 73 -10.60 -7.21 5.94
CA TYR A 73 -11.42 -8.34 6.36
C TYR A 73 -10.60 -9.36 7.13
N GLY A 74 -11.10 -9.77 8.26
CA GLY A 74 -10.49 -10.82 9.07
C GLY A 74 -9.74 -10.30 10.29
N ARG A 75 -9.25 -11.26 11.07
CA ARG A 75 -8.39 -11.04 12.25
C ARG A 75 -7.49 -12.27 12.46
N GLY A 76 -6.47 -12.13 13.27
CA GLY A 76 -5.53 -13.21 13.57
C GLY A 76 -4.34 -13.22 12.62
N ASP A 77 -3.91 -14.40 12.18
CA ASP A 77 -2.67 -14.54 11.42
C ASP A 77 -2.81 -14.01 10.00
N THR A 78 -3.93 -14.22 9.34
CA THR A 78 -4.17 -13.69 7.98
C THR A 78 -5.33 -12.71 7.99
N ILE A 79 -5.13 -11.55 7.40
CA ILE A 79 -6.14 -10.55 7.09
C ILE A 79 -6.14 -10.29 5.59
N TYR A 80 -7.26 -9.83 5.06
CA TYR A 80 -7.43 -9.55 3.64
C TYR A 80 -7.70 -8.07 3.45
N VAL A 81 -6.90 -7.42 2.62
CA VAL A 81 -7.04 -5.99 2.31
C VAL A 81 -7.64 -5.84 0.93
N ASN A 82 -8.69 -5.04 0.82
CA ASN A 82 -9.31 -4.64 -0.44
C ASN A 82 -9.24 -3.11 -0.54
N ARG A 83 -8.45 -2.61 -1.48
CA ARG A 83 -8.29 -1.17 -1.67
C ARG A 83 -9.40 -0.54 -2.49
N THR A 84 -10.38 -1.33 -2.93
CA THR A 84 -11.48 -0.91 -3.82
C THR A 84 -11.02 -0.26 -5.13
N LYS A 85 -11.93 0.03 -6.03
CA LYS A 85 -11.60 0.75 -7.28
C LYS A 85 -11.44 2.26 -7.05
N HIS A 86 -12.11 2.76 -6.03
CA HIS A 86 -12.18 4.15 -5.62
C HIS A 86 -12.05 4.20 -4.10
N PRO A 87 -10.82 4.18 -3.55
CA PRO A 87 -10.64 4.21 -2.10
C PRO A 87 -11.18 5.48 -1.46
N GLU A 88 -11.16 6.60 -2.20
CA GLU A 88 -11.70 7.89 -1.81
C GLU A 88 -13.21 7.90 -1.51
N ASP A 89 -13.93 6.86 -1.97
CA ASP A 89 -15.36 6.70 -1.70
C ASP A 89 -15.65 5.90 -0.41
N ILE A 90 -14.61 5.50 0.32
CA ILE A 90 -14.74 4.77 1.58
C ILE A 90 -14.82 5.76 2.73
N ASP A 91 -15.91 5.68 3.50
CA ASP A 91 -16.13 6.49 4.69
C ASP A 91 -16.43 5.57 5.88
N ASP A 92 -15.71 5.73 6.98
CA ASP A 92 -15.85 4.90 8.18
C ASP A 92 -17.09 5.25 9.01
N ASP A 93 -17.70 6.42 8.76
CA ASP A 93 -18.98 6.83 9.36
C ASP A 93 -20.20 6.23 8.65
N GLU A 94 -20.02 5.60 7.50
CA GLU A 94 -21.10 4.96 6.76
C GLU A 94 -21.34 3.49 7.15
N ILE A 95 -22.53 3.00 6.88
CA ILE A 95 -22.90 1.59 7.05
C ILE A 95 -22.74 0.88 5.71
N LEU A 96 -21.91 -0.17 5.67
CA LEU A 96 -21.78 -1.00 4.49
C LEU A 96 -22.86 -2.08 4.43
N VAL A 97 -23.62 -2.10 3.33
CA VAL A 97 -24.63 -3.11 3.02
C VAL A 97 -24.07 -4.01 1.91
N ILE A 98 -23.70 -5.23 2.24
CA ILE A 98 -23.07 -6.18 1.34
C ILE A 98 -24.08 -7.20 0.84
N LYS A 99 -24.38 -7.19 -0.47
CA LYS A 99 -25.16 -8.24 -1.14
C LYS A 99 -24.21 -9.24 -1.78
N ARG A 100 -24.13 -10.44 -1.21
CA ARG A 100 -23.28 -11.54 -1.68
C ARG A 100 -24.06 -12.47 -2.60
N PHE A 101 -23.45 -12.85 -3.72
CA PHE A 101 -24.02 -13.85 -4.62
C PHE A 101 -23.62 -15.27 -4.22
N GLY A 102 -22.50 -15.44 -3.52
CA GLY A 102 -21.96 -16.71 -3.06
C GLY A 102 -22.05 -16.85 -1.53
N GLY A 103 -23.13 -17.35 -1.00
CA GLY A 103 -23.37 -17.73 0.41
C GLY A 103 -22.34 -17.31 1.48
N SER A 104 -21.26 -18.08 1.65
CA SER A 104 -20.25 -17.85 2.66
C SER A 104 -19.00 -17.08 2.15
N GLN A 105 -19.00 -16.66 0.89
CA GLN A 105 -17.88 -15.94 0.30
C GLN A 105 -18.23 -14.48 0.04
N LEU A 106 -17.22 -13.61 0.07
CA LEU A 106 -17.28 -12.25 -0.41
C LEU A 106 -16.32 -12.16 -1.59
N CYS A 107 -16.86 -11.76 -2.73
CA CYS A 107 -16.11 -11.68 -3.99
C CYS A 107 -16.04 -10.25 -4.51
N ARG A 108 -15.05 -9.94 -5.32
CA ARG A 108 -14.87 -8.59 -5.91
C ARG A 108 -16.05 -8.12 -6.78
N LEU A 109 -16.91 -9.04 -7.23
CA LEU A 109 -18.11 -8.72 -8.01
C LEU A 109 -19.37 -8.61 -7.17
N ASP A 110 -19.28 -8.79 -5.85
CA ASP A 110 -20.42 -8.58 -4.97
C ASP A 110 -20.75 -7.09 -4.86
N ASN A 111 -22.02 -6.80 -4.69
CA ASN A 111 -22.49 -5.43 -4.56
C ASN A 111 -22.32 -4.95 -3.12
N VAL A 112 -21.56 -3.88 -2.96
CA VAL A 112 -21.41 -3.15 -1.71
C VAL A 112 -22.01 -1.76 -1.90
N THR A 113 -22.99 -1.44 -1.07
CA THR A 113 -23.60 -0.10 -1.03
C THR A 113 -23.37 0.51 0.33
N THR A 114 -23.30 1.83 0.37
CA THR A 114 -23.20 2.60 1.59
C THR A 114 -24.51 3.26 1.93
N VAL A 115 -24.75 3.41 3.23
CA VAL A 115 -25.94 4.01 3.81
C VAL A 115 -25.49 4.97 4.91
N ASP A 116 -25.92 6.19 4.84
CA ASP A 116 -25.67 7.19 5.88
C ASP A 116 -26.19 6.71 7.24
N ARG A 117 -25.34 6.78 8.27
CA ARG A 117 -25.61 6.22 9.60
C ARG A 117 -26.80 6.88 10.31
N PHE A 118 -27.06 8.16 10.03
CA PHE A 118 -28.08 8.95 10.71
C PHE A 118 -29.41 8.94 9.98
N SER A 119 -29.39 9.18 8.68
CA SER A 119 -30.60 9.23 7.87
C SER A 119 -31.06 7.87 7.35
N HIS A 120 -30.18 6.87 7.37
CA HIS A 120 -30.36 5.54 6.77
C HIS A 120 -30.70 5.61 5.27
N MET A 121 -30.29 6.68 4.62
CA MET A 121 -30.46 6.82 3.18
C MET A 121 -29.24 6.29 2.43
N PHE A 122 -29.48 5.78 1.23
CA PHE A 122 -28.41 5.38 0.32
C PHE A 122 -27.47 6.55 0.06
N SER A 123 -26.17 6.34 0.23
CA SER A 123 -25.12 7.33 0.04
C SER A 123 -24.19 7.01 -1.13
N GLY A 124 -23.92 5.71 -1.39
CA GLY A 124 -22.99 5.37 -2.46
C GLY A 124 -22.87 3.88 -2.78
N VAL A 125 -21.98 3.57 -3.72
CA VAL A 125 -21.62 2.21 -4.13
C VAL A 125 -20.12 2.06 -4.09
N ILE A 126 -19.64 1.01 -3.43
CA ILE A 126 -18.22 0.67 -3.38
C ILE A 126 -17.95 -0.48 -4.36
N PHE A 127 -17.02 -0.26 -5.28
CA PHE A 127 -16.57 -1.27 -6.21
C PHE A 127 -15.33 -1.96 -5.66
N LEU A 128 -15.50 -3.21 -5.23
CA LEU A 128 -14.41 -4.02 -4.71
C LEU A 128 -13.36 -4.31 -5.80
N ASP A 129 -12.13 -4.45 -5.38
CA ASP A 129 -11.04 -5.02 -6.18
C ASP A 129 -10.67 -6.41 -5.66
N ASP A 130 -9.56 -6.98 -6.11
CA ASP A 130 -9.05 -8.24 -5.59
C ASP A 130 -8.60 -8.07 -4.12
N PHE A 131 -8.76 -9.13 -3.34
CA PHE A 131 -8.35 -9.16 -1.95
C PHE A 131 -6.91 -9.62 -1.84
N VAL A 132 -6.05 -8.81 -1.21
CA VAL A 132 -4.67 -9.19 -0.94
C VAL A 132 -4.58 -9.80 0.47
N PRO A 133 -4.23 -11.09 0.61
CA PRO A 133 -3.98 -11.67 1.92
C PRO A 133 -2.67 -11.16 2.50
N TYR A 134 -2.68 -10.76 3.77
CA TYR A 134 -1.50 -10.40 4.54
C TYR A 134 -1.37 -11.34 5.74
N THR A 135 -0.31 -12.14 5.76
CA THR A 135 -0.10 -13.16 6.79
C THR A 135 1.07 -12.79 7.69
N LYS A 136 0.90 -12.94 9.00
CA LYS A 136 1.97 -12.71 9.98
C LYS A 136 3.16 -13.63 9.70
N VAL A 137 4.35 -13.04 9.69
CA VAL A 137 5.59 -13.81 9.69
C VAL A 137 5.69 -14.52 11.04
N LYS A 138 5.68 -15.85 11.04
CA LYS A 138 5.99 -16.63 12.24
C LYS A 138 7.50 -16.63 12.39
N GLU A 139 8.02 -16.01 13.44
CA GLU A 139 9.40 -16.25 13.84
C GLU A 139 9.56 -17.76 14.11
N PRO A 140 10.65 -18.39 13.59
CA PRO A 140 10.95 -19.76 14.00
C PRO A 140 11.05 -19.76 15.52
N LYS A 141 10.24 -20.56 16.19
CA LYS A 141 10.45 -20.86 17.60
C LYS A 141 11.81 -21.57 17.66
N ASP A 142 12.84 -20.85 18.10
CA ASP A 142 14.11 -21.45 18.47
C ASP A 142 13.81 -22.59 19.42
N GLY A 143 14.26 -23.79 18.99
CA GLY A 143 13.86 -25.04 19.57
C GLY A 143 14.15 -25.10 21.08
N ASP A 144 13.14 -25.54 21.76
CA ASP A 144 13.27 -26.11 23.08
C ASP A 144 14.18 -27.32 22.96
N GLY A 145 15.41 -27.18 23.46
CA GLY A 145 16.40 -28.21 23.58
C GLY A 145 16.32 -28.89 24.96
#